data_2cd5843a210bde1d971f53905f733f19
#
_entry.id   2cd5843a210bde1d971f53905f733f19
#
_cell.length_a   1.000
_cell.length_b   1.000
_cell.length_c   1.000
_cell.angle_alpha   90.00
_cell.angle_beta   90.00
_cell.angle_gamma   90.00
#
_symmetry.space_group_name_H-M   'P 1'
#
loop_
_entity.id
_entity.type
_entity.pdbx_description
1 polymer ?
#
loop_
_entity_poly.entity_id
_entity_poly.type
_entity_poly.pdbx_seq_one_letter_code
_entity_poly.pdbx_strand_id
1 'polypeptide(L)'
;SSVGSVLKSKVVCYNFGEAGAEQTDKQVGTEEYEDSVIPEIYFMDESVSVAVGDHSFAVYEGGQVPVKKREIQVGQEIRSSFHTEKYIGFVLLNQEKSGYEVRLYNKAGKQVMNRAFTGEYSNVQMVGDEIIMYEGSACCIITKAGVPRFKGDLKIDALLMVPAAGFNKYLVMSTNELRAIYLAK
;
A
#
# COMPACT_ATOMS: atom_id res chain seq x y z
N SER A 1 -28.15 2.74 -27.70
CA SER A 1 -28.06 2.97 -26.24
C SER A 1 -27.18 1.88 -25.65
N SER A 2 -25.90 2.20 -25.40
CA SER A 2 -24.99 1.34 -24.67
C SER A 2 -25.41 1.37 -23.20
N VAL A 3 -25.98 0.27 -22.71
CA VAL A 3 -26.14 0.06 -21.28
C VAL A 3 -24.73 -0.11 -20.74
N GLY A 4 -24.20 0.90 -20.04
CA GLY A 4 -22.92 0.82 -19.36
C GLY A 4 -23.02 -0.35 -18.35
N SER A 5 -22.14 -1.32 -18.48
CA SER A 5 -22.03 -2.39 -17.48
C SER A 5 -21.44 -1.76 -16.22
N VAL A 6 -22.22 -1.71 -15.15
CA VAL A 6 -21.73 -1.32 -13.82
C VAL A 6 -20.74 -2.38 -13.37
N LEU A 7 -19.52 -1.96 -13.11
CA LEU A 7 -18.47 -2.85 -12.62
C LEU A 7 -18.75 -3.14 -11.14
N LYS A 8 -18.79 -4.43 -10.76
CA LYS A 8 -19.05 -4.85 -9.39
C LYS A 8 -17.93 -5.75 -8.90
N SER A 9 -17.48 -5.54 -7.69
CA SER A 9 -16.55 -6.41 -6.98
C SER A 9 -17.19 -6.96 -5.71
N LYS A 10 -16.75 -8.12 -5.29
CA LYS A 10 -17.22 -8.78 -4.09
C LYS A 10 -16.04 -9.29 -3.27
N VAL A 11 -15.99 -8.90 -2.01
CA VAL A 11 -15.06 -9.46 -1.02
C VAL A 11 -15.79 -10.52 -0.23
N VAL A 12 -15.28 -11.74 -0.20
CA VAL A 12 -15.87 -12.87 0.52
C VAL A 12 -14.84 -13.36 1.55
N CYS A 13 -15.29 -13.50 2.78
CA CYS A 13 -14.48 -13.99 3.89
C CYS A 13 -14.87 -15.44 4.21
N TYR A 14 -13.86 -16.30 4.28
CA TYR A 14 -14.01 -17.70 4.68
C TYR A 14 -13.24 -17.95 5.97
N ASN A 15 -13.82 -18.73 6.87
CA ASN A 15 -13.14 -19.22 8.06
C ASN A 15 -13.20 -20.74 8.10
N PHE A 16 -12.03 -21.40 8.02
CA PHE A 16 -11.90 -22.86 8.06
C PHE A 16 -11.76 -23.43 9.47
N GLY A 17 -11.77 -22.55 10.50
CA GLY A 17 -11.78 -22.90 11.92
C GLY A 17 -13.20 -22.96 12.51
N GLU A 18 -13.28 -22.80 13.83
CA GLU A 18 -14.52 -22.95 14.60
C GLU A 18 -15.63 -21.97 14.15
N ALA A 19 -15.30 -20.71 13.87
CA ALA A 19 -16.29 -19.70 13.49
C ALA A 19 -17.00 -20.01 12.17
N GLY A 20 -16.37 -20.81 11.29
CA GLY A 20 -16.98 -21.29 10.04
C GLY A 20 -17.54 -22.71 10.13
N ALA A 21 -17.43 -23.39 11.29
CA ALA A 21 -17.78 -24.81 11.41
C ALA A 21 -19.25 -25.09 11.12
N GLU A 22 -20.15 -24.20 11.50
CA GLU A 22 -21.59 -24.32 11.31
C GLU A 22 -22.06 -23.83 9.93
N GLN A 23 -21.19 -23.21 9.14
CA GLN A 23 -21.50 -22.74 7.79
C GLN A 23 -21.18 -23.83 6.76
N THR A 24 -22.14 -24.14 5.88
CA THR A 24 -22.00 -25.21 4.88
C THR A 24 -20.81 -24.99 3.94
N ASP A 25 -20.55 -23.73 3.58
CA ASP A 25 -19.49 -23.31 2.66
C ASP A 25 -18.30 -22.61 3.34
N LYS A 26 -18.29 -22.57 4.71
CA LYS A 26 -17.29 -21.86 5.50
C LYS A 26 -17.26 -20.33 5.31
N GLN A 27 -18.22 -19.78 4.59
CA GLN A 27 -18.33 -18.34 4.38
C GLN A 27 -18.84 -17.67 5.67
N VAL A 28 -18.09 -16.72 6.18
CA VAL A 28 -18.40 -15.97 7.41
C VAL A 28 -18.72 -14.50 7.15
N GLY A 29 -18.50 -14.01 5.95
CA GLY A 29 -18.84 -12.65 5.58
C GLY A 29 -18.80 -12.42 4.08
N THR A 30 -19.54 -11.41 3.64
CA THR A 30 -19.52 -10.94 2.27
C THR A 30 -19.80 -9.46 2.21
N GLU A 31 -19.15 -8.76 1.29
CA GLU A 31 -19.36 -7.35 1.03
C GLU A 31 -19.29 -7.08 -0.47
N GLU A 32 -20.26 -6.34 -1.00
CA GLU A 32 -20.31 -5.96 -2.41
C GLU A 32 -19.89 -4.50 -2.57
N TYR A 33 -19.13 -4.23 -3.63
CA TYR A 33 -18.67 -2.91 -4.03
C TYR A 33 -19.25 -2.60 -5.42
N GLU A 34 -20.04 -1.54 -5.49
CA GLU A 34 -20.57 -1.03 -6.75
C GLU A 34 -19.61 0.03 -7.31
N ASP A 35 -19.42 0.01 -8.63
CA ASP A 35 -18.54 0.94 -9.36
C ASP A 35 -17.08 0.98 -8.88
N SER A 36 -16.58 -0.14 -8.32
CA SER A 36 -15.20 -0.25 -7.86
C SER A 36 -14.65 -1.65 -8.11
N VAL A 37 -13.39 -1.72 -8.50
CA VAL A 37 -12.60 -2.96 -8.55
C VAL A 37 -11.78 -3.04 -7.26
N ILE A 38 -11.73 -4.23 -6.65
CA ILE A 38 -10.88 -4.50 -5.48
C ILE A 38 -9.75 -5.43 -5.92
N PRO A 39 -8.63 -4.89 -6.40
CA PRO A 39 -7.51 -5.68 -6.89
C PRO A 39 -6.66 -6.30 -5.77
N GLU A 40 -6.70 -5.73 -4.56
CA GLU A 40 -5.78 -6.11 -3.50
C GLU A 40 -6.47 -6.19 -2.13
N ILE A 41 -6.06 -7.18 -1.34
CA ILE A 41 -6.44 -7.32 0.07
C ILE A 41 -5.17 -7.55 0.88
N TYR A 42 -4.99 -6.75 1.94
CA TYR A 42 -3.90 -6.87 2.88
C TYR A 42 -4.39 -7.29 4.26
N PHE A 43 -3.71 -8.24 4.87
CA PHE A 43 -3.84 -8.55 6.28
C PHE A 43 -2.78 -7.76 7.04
N MET A 44 -3.20 -6.76 7.80
CA MET A 44 -2.29 -5.93 8.57
C MET A 44 -1.85 -6.64 9.85
N ASP A 45 -2.78 -7.40 10.46
CA ASP A 45 -2.53 -8.32 11.56
C ASP A 45 -3.65 -9.38 11.62
N GLU A 46 -3.71 -10.14 12.71
CA GLU A 46 -4.71 -11.21 12.93
C GLU A 46 -6.16 -10.68 13.02
N SER A 47 -6.36 -9.39 13.24
CA SER A 47 -7.66 -8.77 13.49
C SER A 47 -8.08 -7.71 12.49
N VAL A 48 -7.15 -7.19 11.69
CA VAL A 48 -7.38 -6.09 10.76
C VAL A 48 -6.94 -6.47 9.35
N SER A 49 -7.85 -6.33 8.40
CA SER A 49 -7.55 -6.42 6.97
C SER A 49 -8.07 -5.20 6.23
N VAL A 50 -7.49 -4.95 5.05
CA VAL A 50 -7.82 -3.80 4.22
C VAL A 50 -8.03 -4.27 2.79
N ALA A 51 -9.19 -3.96 2.22
CA ALA A 51 -9.48 -4.13 0.80
C ALA A 51 -9.23 -2.80 0.08
N VAL A 52 -8.39 -2.83 -0.95
CA VAL A 52 -7.97 -1.64 -1.71
C VAL A 52 -8.68 -1.64 -3.04
N GLY A 53 -9.40 -0.55 -3.33
CA GLY A 53 -10.02 -0.26 -4.60
C GLY A 53 -9.17 0.70 -5.46
N ASP A 54 -9.75 1.16 -6.53
CA ASP A 54 -9.12 2.12 -7.46
C ASP A 54 -9.08 3.56 -6.91
N HIS A 55 -10.09 3.97 -6.11
CA HIS A 55 -10.21 5.33 -5.53
C HIS A 55 -10.57 5.32 -4.05
N SER A 56 -10.69 4.15 -3.45
CA SER A 56 -11.06 3.97 -2.04
C SER A 56 -10.37 2.76 -1.42
N PHE A 57 -10.43 2.66 -0.11
CA PHE A 57 -10.09 1.44 0.60
C PHE A 57 -11.04 1.21 1.77
N ALA A 58 -11.28 -0.06 2.09
CA ALA A 58 -12.13 -0.46 3.19
C ALA A 58 -11.35 -1.17 4.28
N VAL A 59 -11.63 -0.83 5.53
CA VAL A 59 -11.02 -1.46 6.72
C VAL A 59 -12.01 -2.46 7.30
N TYR A 60 -11.56 -3.69 7.45
CA TYR A 60 -12.27 -4.79 8.11
C TYR A 60 -11.64 -5.09 9.45
N GLU A 61 -12.46 -5.33 10.45
CA GLU A 61 -12.05 -5.74 11.78
C GLU A 61 -12.72 -7.05 12.17
N GLY A 62 -12.01 -7.90 12.89
CA GLY A 62 -12.45 -9.21 13.36
C GLY A 62 -11.65 -10.35 12.73
N GLY A 63 -10.85 -11.05 13.53
CA GLY A 63 -9.95 -12.09 13.05
C GLY A 63 -10.66 -13.33 12.52
N GLN A 64 -11.76 -13.74 13.17
CA GLN A 64 -12.53 -14.93 12.78
C GLN A 64 -13.69 -14.61 11.85
N VAL A 65 -14.34 -13.47 12.05
CA VAL A 65 -15.46 -12.96 11.24
C VAL A 65 -15.18 -11.51 10.89
N PRO A 66 -14.43 -11.24 9.81
CA PRO A 66 -14.12 -9.89 9.39
C PRO A 66 -15.39 -9.12 8.99
N VAL A 67 -15.56 -7.93 9.56
CA VAL A 67 -16.68 -7.03 9.29
C VAL A 67 -16.14 -5.69 8.78
N LYS A 68 -16.69 -5.20 7.67
CA LYS A 68 -16.35 -3.87 7.16
C LYS A 68 -16.76 -2.81 8.20
N LYS A 69 -15.80 -2.08 8.73
CA LYS A 69 -16.00 -1.01 9.72
C LYS A 69 -16.12 0.35 9.07
N ARG A 70 -15.36 0.58 8.02
CA ARG A 70 -15.37 1.85 7.31
C ARG A 70 -14.83 1.70 5.91
N GLU A 71 -15.24 2.61 5.04
CA GLU A 71 -14.71 2.81 3.71
C GLU A 71 -14.24 4.25 3.60
N ILE A 72 -13.04 4.44 3.08
CA ILE A 72 -12.36 5.73 2.99
C ILE A 72 -12.15 6.06 1.52
N GLN A 73 -12.76 7.14 1.07
CA GLN A 73 -12.54 7.68 -0.26
C GLN A 73 -11.23 8.47 -0.26
N VAL A 74 -10.30 8.14 -1.13
CA VAL A 74 -9.03 8.87 -1.28
C VAL A 74 -9.13 10.00 -2.29
N GLY A 75 -10.18 10.01 -3.12
CA GLY A 75 -10.50 11.10 -4.05
C GLY A 75 -9.54 11.26 -5.23
N GLN A 76 -8.60 10.35 -5.39
CA GLN A 76 -7.61 10.31 -6.48
C GLN A 76 -7.36 8.85 -6.85
N GLU A 77 -6.88 8.62 -8.07
CA GLU A 77 -6.54 7.29 -8.55
C GLU A 77 -5.37 6.71 -7.75
N ILE A 78 -5.56 5.51 -7.19
CA ILE A 78 -4.53 4.74 -6.51
C ILE A 78 -3.67 4.04 -7.58
N ARG A 79 -2.39 4.42 -7.67
CA ARG A 79 -1.43 3.85 -8.63
C ARG A 79 -0.67 2.67 -8.05
N SER A 80 -0.38 2.71 -6.78
CA SER A 80 0.21 1.60 -6.04
C SER A 80 -0.12 1.70 -4.55
N SER A 81 -0.05 0.56 -3.88
CA SER A 81 -0.28 0.44 -2.45
C SER A 81 0.86 -0.30 -1.78
N PHE A 82 1.08 -0.03 -0.51
CA PHE A 82 2.02 -0.74 0.33
C PHE A 82 1.51 -0.76 1.77
N HIS A 83 1.93 -1.73 2.55
CA HIS A 83 1.48 -1.85 3.93
C HIS A 83 2.56 -2.35 4.88
N THR A 84 2.30 -2.12 6.14
CA THR A 84 2.99 -2.71 7.29
C THR A 84 1.94 -3.15 8.31
N GLU A 85 2.34 -3.77 9.39
CA GLU A 85 1.40 -4.08 10.50
C GLU A 85 0.69 -2.85 11.09
N LYS A 86 1.19 -1.64 10.89
CA LYS A 86 0.68 -0.40 11.50
C LYS A 86 0.06 0.58 10.53
N TYR A 87 0.48 0.53 9.28
CA TYR A 87 0.12 1.53 8.28
C TYR A 87 -0.24 0.90 6.95
N ILE A 88 -1.14 1.54 6.23
CA ILE A 88 -1.33 1.35 4.80
C ILE A 88 -1.01 2.66 4.08
N GLY A 89 -0.29 2.57 2.98
CA GLY A 89 0.11 3.71 2.19
C GLY A 89 -0.28 3.57 0.73
N PHE A 90 -0.53 4.70 0.10
CA PHE A 90 -0.91 4.80 -1.31
C PHE A 90 -0.05 5.81 -2.03
N VAL A 91 0.36 5.47 -3.23
CA VAL A 91 0.83 6.42 -4.23
C VAL A 91 -0.36 6.79 -5.09
N LEU A 92 -0.67 8.07 -5.14
CA LEU A 92 -1.81 8.62 -5.83
C LEU A 92 -1.36 9.51 -6.98
N LEU A 93 -2.09 9.46 -8.09
CA LEU A 93 -1.88 10.38 -9.20
C LEU A 93 -2.57 11.72 -8.89
N ASN A 94 -1.79 12.77 -8.78
CA ASN A 94 -2.30 14.14 -8.62
C ASN A 94 -2.41 14.83 -9.99
N GLN A 95 -3.55 14.72 -10.61
CA GLN A 95 -3.80 15.27 -11.94
C GLN A 95 -3.69 16.80 -11.98
N GLU A 96 -4.09 17.51 -10.91
CA GLU A 96 -4.04 18.96 -10.84
C GLU A 96 -2.61 19.51 -10.79
N LYS A 97 -1.67 18.77 -10.20
CA LYS A 97 -0.27 19.17 -10.01
C LYS A 97 0.70 18.45 -10.96
N SER A 98 0.20 17.66 -11.90
CA SER A 98 1.02 16.85 -12.83
C SER A 98 2.12 16.08 -12.09
N GLY A 99 1.79 15.43 -10.98
CA GLY A 99 2.72 14.74 -10.12
C GLY A 99 2.06 13.62 -9.33
N TYR A 100 2.75 13.20 -8.31
CA TYR A 100 2.30 12.14 -7.42
C TYR A 100 2.27 12.61 -5.97
N GLU A 101 1.48 11.93 -5.15
CA GLU A 101 1.55 12.08 -3.70
C GLU A 101 1.51 10.73 -3.00
N VAL A 102 2.21 10.64 -1.88
CA VAL A 102 2.09 9.50 -0.95
C VAL A 102 1.19 9.92 0.17
N ARG A 103 0.17 9.11 0.43
CA ARG A 103 -0.65 9.21 1.66
C ARG A 103 -0.45 7.98 2.50
N LEU A 104 -0.32 8.20 3.80
CA LEU A 104 -0.20 7.14 4.80
C LEU A 104 -1.37 7.19 5.76
N TYR A 105 -1.96 6.04 6.03
CA TYR A 105 -3.10 5.87 6.93
C TYR A 105 -2.74 4.85 8.02
N ASN A 106 -3.26 5.04 9.21
CA ASN A 106 -3.16 4.03 10.27
C ASN A 106 -4.25 2.95 10.11
N LYS A 107 -4.22 1.90 10.93
CA LYS A 107 -5.20 0.81 10.93
C LYS A 107 -6.65 1.29 11.08
N ALA A 108 -6.87 2.40 11.75
CA ALA A 108 -8.19 2.99 11.90
C ALA A 108 -8.65 3.77 10.65
N GLY A 109 -7.88 3.77 9.55
CA GLY A 109 -8.21 4.52 8.34
C GLY A 109 -8.03 6.03 8.47
N LYS A 110 -7.36 6.51 9.54
CA LYS A 110 -7.05 7.93 9.71
C LYS A 110 -5.77 8.26 8.95
N GLN A 111 -5.83 9.28 8.08
CA GLN A 111 -4.65 9.80 7.40
C GLN A 111 -3.66 10.39 8.42
N VAL A 112 -2.41 9.93 8.37
CA VAL A 112 -1.33 10.35 9.26
C VAL A 112 -0.23 11.14 8.53
N MET A 113 -0.15 11.00 7.21
CA MET A 113 0.80 11.76 6.39
C MET A 113 0.25 11.93 4.98
N ASN A 114 0.60 13.06 4.37
CA ASN A 114 0.45 13.35 2.95
C ASN A 114 1.68 14.11 2.46
N ARG A 115 2.29 13.63 1.38
CA ARG A 115 3.47 14.28 0.80
C ARG A 115 3.47 14.17 -0.72
N ALA A 116 3.45 15.34 -1.39
CA ALA A 116 3.67 15.41 -2.83
C ALA A 116 5.15 15.15 -3.17
N PHE A 117 5.37 14.50 -4.29
CA PHE A 117 6.70 14.24 -4.84
C PHE A 117 6.68 14.27 -6.38
N THR A 118 7.87 14.33 -6.97
CA THR A 118 8.05 14.30 -8.43
C THR A 118 8.90 13.08 -8.80
N GLY A 119 8.64 12.50 -9.95
CA GLY A 119 9.26 11.27 -10.45
C GLY A 119 8.28 10.10 -10.42
N GLU A 120 8.46 9.19 -11.33
CA GLU A 120 7.73 7.91 -11.37
C GLU A 120 8.57 6.85 -10.68
N TYR A 121 7.93 6.09 -9.80
CA TYR A 121 8.55 4.99 -9.08
C TYR A 121 7.58 3.81 -9.11
N SER A 122 7.97 2.73 -9.76
CA SER A 122 7.16 1.50 -9.83
C SER A 122 7.24 0.67 -8.55
N ASN A 123 8.33 0.85 -7.80
CA ASN A 123 8.55 0.13 -6.55
C ASN A 123 8.39 1.08 -5.36
N VAL A 124 7.46 0.76 -4.49
CA VAL A 124 7.19 1.52 -3.27
C VAL A 124 7.01 0.55 -2.11
N GLN A 125 7.72 0.79 -1.03
CA GLN A 125 7.62 -0.01 0.19
C GLN A 125 7.86 0.83 1.43
N MET A 126 7.36 0.37 2.56
CA MET A 126 7.66 0.96 3.86
C MET A 126 8.44 -0.05 4.71
N VAL A 127 9.61 0.36 5.18
CA VAL A 127 10.44 -0.45 6.08
C VAL A 127 10.79 0.40 7.31
N GLY A 128 10.36 -0.06 8.47
CA GLY A 128 10.46 0.75 9.68
C GLY A 128 9.69 2.07 9.56
N ASP A 129 10.40 3.18 9.68
CA ASP A 129 9.84 4.53 9.59
C ASP A 129 10.12 5.22 8.23
N GLU A 130 10.60 4.48 7.24
CA GLU A 130 10.98 5.01 5.92
C GLU A 130 10.09 4.44 4.82
N ILE A 131 9.65 5.33 3.93
CA ILE A 131 8.99 4.98 2.67
C ILE A 131 10.05 5.13 1.59
N ILE A 132 10.37 4.00 0.95
CA ILE A 132 11.41 3.88 -0.06
C ILE A 132 10.71 3.69 -1.40
N MET A 133 10.98 4.58 -2.33
CA MET A 133 10.45 4.58 -3.69
C MET A 133 11.59 4.53 -4.68
N TYR A 134 11.56 3.63 -5.65
CA TYR A 134 12.62 3.53 -6.66
C TYR A 134 12.11 2.98 -8.00
N GLU A 135 12.83 3.37 -9.06
CA GLU A 135 12.68 2.88 -10.43
C GLU A 135 14.04 2.90 -11.11
N GLY A 136 14.53 1.74 -11.56
CA GLY A 136 15.91 1.64 -12.06
C GLY A 136 16.90 2.16 -11.02
N SER A 137 17.70 3.14 -11.37
CA SER A 137 18.64 3.81 -10.46
C SER A 137 18.05 5.02 -9.72
N ALA A 138 16.89 5.52 -10.13
CA ALA A 138 16.24 6.64 -9.47
C ALA A 138 15.64 6.22 -8.12
N CYS A 139 15.86 6.99 -7.08
CA CYS A 139 15.38 6.68 -5.73
C CYS A 139 14.93 7.94 -4.98
N CYS A 140 13.85 7.78 -4.22
CA CYS A 140 13.36 8.78 -3.28
C CYS A 140 12.99 8.10 -1.95
N ILE A 141 13.51 8.62 -0.85
CA ILE A 141 13.23 8.13 0.50
C ILE A 141 12.66 9.25 1.33
N ILE A 142 11.52 9.00 1.97
CA ILE A 142 10.88 9.91 2.90
C ILE A 142 10.58 9.18 4.21
N THR A 143 10.54 9.92 5.31
CA THR A 143 10.09 9.34 6.59
C THR A 143 8.56 9.22 6.62
N LYS A 144 8.03 8.45 7.57
CA LYS A 144 6.58 8.40 7.85
C LYS A 144 5.94 9.75 8.21
N ALA A 145 6.76 10.74 8.57
CA ALA A 145 6.32 12.12 8.79
C ALA A 145 6.39 12.98 7.50
N GLY A 146 6.75 12.39 6.35
CA GLY A 146 6.87 13.09 5.08
C GLY A 146 8.15 13.91 4.93
N VAL A 147 9.15 13.72 5.81
CA VAL A 147 10.44 14.45 5.73
C VAL A 147 11.34 13.75 4.70
N PRO A 148 11.84 14.46 3.67
CA PRO A 148 12.77 13.89 2.70
C PRO A 148 14.08 13.46 3.39
N ARG A 149 14.53 12.25 3.06
CA ARG A 149 15.81 11.68 3.51
C ARG A 149 16.83 11.65 2.38
N PHE A 150 16.36 11.22 1.20
CA PHE A 150 17.18 11.11 0.00
C PHE A 150 16.32 11.30 -1.23
N LYS A 151 16.87 11.93 -2.26
CA LYS A 151 16.34 11.91 -3.62
C LYS A 151 17.49 12.00 -4.59
N GLY A 152 17.67 10.99 -5.43
CA GLY A 152 18.79 10.97 -6.36
C GLY A 152 18.91 9.65 -7.11
N ASP A 153 20.09 9.45 -7.68
CA ASP A 153 20.48 8.32 -8.47
C ASP A 153 21.39 7.40 -7.64
N LEU A 154 21.02 6.12 -7.53
CA LEU A 154 21.76 5.10 -6.77
C LEU A 154 23.03 4.61 -7.50
N LYS A 155 23.17 4.93 -8.80
CA LYS A 155 24.23 4.41 -9.70
C LYS A 155 24.20 2.87 -9.87
N ILE A 156 23.05 2.27 -9.58
CA ILE A 156 22.76 0.85 -9.73
C ILE A 156 21.26 0.68 -9.93
N ASP A 157 20.86 -0.12 -10.92
CA ASP A 157 19.45 -0.42 -11.16
C ASP A 157 18.92 -1.38 -10.10
N ALA A 158 18.11 -0.84 -9.20
CA ALA A 158 17.59 -1.56 -8.04
C ALA A 158 16.40 -2.44 -8.41
N LEU A 159 16.50 -3.74 -8.11
CA LEU A 159 15.37 -4.67 -8.07
C LEU A 159 14.76 -4.75 -6.67
N LEU A 160 15.61 -4.62 -5.66
CA LEU A 160 15.21 -4.58 -4.25
C LEU A 160 16.14 -3.63 -3.50
N MET A 161 15.57 -2.82 -2.61
CA MET A 161 16.31 -1.95 -1.73
C MET A 161 15.74 -2.05 -0.32
N VAL A 162 16.60 -2.33 0.67
CA VAL A 162 16.20 -2.44 2.07
C VAL A 162 17.20 -1.70 2.98
N PRO A 163 16.74 -1.05 4.07
CA PRO A 163 17.63 -0.51 5.08
C PRO A 163 18.51 -1.62 5.69
N ALA A 164 19.76 -1.27 5.98
CA ALA A 164 20.72 -2.14 6.65
C ALA A 164 21.15 -1.55 8.00
N ALA A 165 21.79 -2.34 8.83
CA ALA A 165 22.35 -1.85 10.09
C ALA A 165 23.40 -0.77 9.83
N GLY A 166 23.19 0.39 10.42
CA GLY A 166 24.05 1.57 10.26
C GLY A 166 23.27 2.78 9.73
N PHE A 167 23.84 3.98 9.96
CA PHE A 167 23.21 5.23 9.54
C PHE A 167 23.25 5.39 8.01
N ASN A 168 22.10 5.68 7.39
CA ASN A 168 21.95 5.87 5.95
C ASN A 168 22.49 4.72 5.09
N LYS A 169 22.57 3.51 5.62
CA LYS A 169 23.06 2.33 4.93
C LYS A 169 21.91 1.49 4.39
N TYR A 170 22.03 1.09 3.14
CA TYR A 170 21.02 0.25 2.45
C TYR A 170 21.72 -0.90 1.72
N LEU A 171 21.04 -2.03 1.65
CA LEU A 171 21.38 -3.09 0.73
C LEU A 171 20.53 -2.94 -0.53
N VAL A 172 21.19 -2.90 -1.68
CA VAL A 172 20.55 -2.79 -2.98
C VAL A 172 20.92 -4.04 -3.78
N MET A 173 19.90 -4.77 -4.21
CA MET A 173 20.03 -5.90 -5.11
C MET A 173 19.70 -5.43 -6.52
N SER A 174 20.59 -5.73 -7.46
CA SER A 174 20.38 -5.59 -8.90
C SER A 174 20.34 -6.97 -9.55
N THR A 175 20.26 -7.01 -10.89
CA THR A 175 20.35 -8.26 -11.65
C THR A 175 21.65 -9.02 -11.46
N ASN A 176 22.76 -8.31 -11.18
CA ASN A 176 24.10 -8.88 -11.20
C ASN A 176 24.84 -8.85 -9.87
N GLU A 177 24.35 -8.05 -8.90
CA GLU A 177 25.06 -7.86 -7.64
C GLU A 177 24.15 -7.51 -6.47
N LEU A 178 24.63 -7.77 -5.27
CA LEU A 178 24.12 -7.23 -4.01
C LEU A 178 25.17 -6.26 -3.46
N ARG A 179 24.80 -4.99 -3.34
CA ARG A 179 25.70 -3.92 -2.91
C ARG A 179 25.18 -3.23 -1.66
N ALA A 180 26.09 -2.95 -0.72
CA ALA A 180 25.81 -2.02 0.37
C ALA A 180 26.14 -0.59 -0.11
N ILE A 181 25.16 0.31 0.00
CA ILE A 181 25.34 1.73 -0.33
C ILE A 181 25.13 2.61 0.90
N TYR A 182 25.76 3.77 0.91
CA TYR A 182 25.60 4.81 1.91
C TYR A 182 25.04 6.04 1.20
N LEU A 183 23.87 6.49 1.61
CA LEU A 183 23.26 7.68 1.04
C LEU A 183 23.77 8.92 1.78
N ALA A 184 24.50 9.78 1.08
CA ALA A 184 24.83 11.09 1.59
C ALA A 184 23.59 11.99 1.62
N LYS A 185 23.56 12.94 2.56
CA LYS A 185 22.51 13.97 2.61
C LYS A 185 22.67 14.95 1.47
#